data_3642814cd8da2e85174ca629ab8564ec
#
_entry.id   3642814cd8da2e85174ca629ab8564ec
#
_cell.length_a   1.000
_cell.length_b   1.000
_cell.length_c   1.000
_cell.angle_alpha   90.00
_cell.angle_beta   90.00
_cell.angle_gamma   90.00
#
_symmetry.space_group_name_H-M   'P 1'
#
loop_
_entity.id
_entity.type
_entity.pdbx_description
1 polymer ?
#
loop_
_entity_poly.entity_id
_entity_poly.type
_entity_poly.pdbx_seq_one_letter_code
_entity_poly.pdbx_strand_id
1 'polypeptide(L)'
;LNNEAQWVQPTPLRPDGTNLLPFPVNALPPIIGDMADAIATNTSTDVAMAGTSILSAVSYCFSGVYRMSAKRDHTEPLVLDTLTIAEPSFKKSPVISMVKRPYIQFAHDWNESNKQDIFKSQAEYKLLQGKLEALEKKKDVTAEEIAKLQTEISNIPPSNFRRIAVDDITPESLVHQLEENGTLLMISDEAGMLGNFSGRYSNNVPNLDLLLKSWNGETYISDRATRGSIVLKKPYMSICLACQPYVFDSMINNSAFRGSGLIARFLYCFPVSNIGTRKYDTQAVPEAVSENYKKLIYKLLGTKFTYHDEKELYLHFDSKAYGEFVDFYNRHIEPMLVTDMAFCKDWGGKYHGEILRLCGIIHCVKCALNDKNPVETRVGIDTFCNAIEIGEYFREQAIYAYSLGDIDLGTVKAERVLNKIRSKGVREIRQNDLYKLCRCTLFKNAADFGETMDMLEEYGYVRRSAEKGTNNKNVIRVAVNPLLFNS
;
A
#
# COMPACT_ATOMS: atom_id res chain seq x y z
N LEU A 1 -55.61 -7.86 -17.85
CA LEU A 1 -54.94 -7.63 -16.55
C LEU A 1 -53.45 -7.85 -16.75
N ASN A 2 -52.73 -6.78 -17.08
CA ASN A 2 -51.27 -6.79 -17.22
C ASN A 2 -50.65 -6.96 -15.83
N ASN A 3 -50.16 -8.12 -15.52
CA ASN A 3 -49.25 -8.36 -14.41
C ASN A 3 -47.85 -7.94 -14.88
N GLU A 4 -47.59 -6.64 -15.02
CA GLU A 4 -46.22 -6.14 -15.13
C GLU A 4 -45.53 -6.40 -13.78
N ALA A 5 -44.80 -7.50 -13.70
CA ALA A 5 -44.01 -7.80 -12.53
C ALA A 5 -43.12 -6.60 -12.25
N GLN A 6 -43.34 -5.94 -11.11
CA GLN A 6 -42.63 -4.73 -10.69
C GLN A 6 -41.11 -4.96 -10.71
N TRP A 7 -40.34 -4.03 -11.27
CA TRP A 7 -38.90 -4.09 -11.21
C TRP A 7 -38.41 -3.87 -9.76
N VAL A 8 -37.55 -4.74 -9.31
CA VAL A 8 -36.85 -4.59 -8.02
C VAL A 8 -35.44 -4.06 -8.23
N GLN A 9 -34.84 -3.52 -7.20
CA GLN A 9 -33.46 -3.06 -7.25
C GLN A 9 -32.56 -4.23 -7.66
N PRO A 10 -31.72 -4.09 -8.70
CA PRO A 10 -30.81 -5.15 -9.11
C PRO A 10 -29.80 -5.46 -7.98
N THR A 11 -29.48 -6.74 -7.85
CA THR A 11 -28.36 -7.14 -6.98
C THR A 11 -27.05 -6.66 -7.61
N PRO A 12 -26.18 -5.95 -6.88
CA PRO A 12 -24.90 -5.51 -7.41
C PRO A 12 -24.06 -6.68 -7.92
N LEU A 13 -23.46 -6.53 -9.10
CA LEU A 13 -22.53 -7.53 -9.66
C LEU A 13 -21.21 -7.59 -8.88
N ARG A 14 -20.87 -6.49 -8.23
CA ARG A 14 -19.74 -6.39 -7.30
C ARG A 14 -20.23 -5.89 -5.97
N PRO A 15 -19.52 -6.18 -4.87
CA PRO A 15 -19.77 -5.52 -3.62
C PRO A 15 -19.78 -4.00 -3.82
N ASP A 16 -20.73 -3.33 -3.20
CA ASP A 16 -20.88 -1.89 -3.30
C ASP A 16 -19.84 -1.21 -2.38
N GLY A 17 -18.82 -0.61 -2.97
CA GLY A 17 -17.82 0.17 -2.23
C GLY A 17 -18.35 1.50 -1.66
N THR A 18 -19.62 1.85 -1.89
CA THR A 18 -20.19 3.13 -1.44
C THR A 18 -20.50 3.16 0.05
N ASN A 19 -20.58 2.00 0.71
CA ASN A 19 -20.91 1.87 2.15
C ASN A 19 -19.70 1.51 3.03
N LEU A 20 -18.46 1.69 2.53
CA LEU A 20 -17.26 1.47 3.33
C LEU A 20 -17.16 2.53 4.46
N LEU A 21 -16.57 2.15 5.59
CA LEU A 21 -16.33 3.06 6.69
C LEU A 21 -15.51 4.28 6.21
N PRO A 22 -15.87 5.50 6.65
CA PRO A 22 -15.05 6.68 6.40
C PRO A 22 -13.72 6.55 7.15
N PHE A 23 -12.66 7.15 6.60
CA PHE A 23 -11.36 7.14 7.26
C PHE A 23 -11.42 7.93 8.58
N PRO A 24 -11.01 7.34 9.72
CA PRO A 24 -11.15 7.93 11.04
C PRO A 24 -10.00 8.92 11.32
N VAL A 25 -10.05 10.09 10.69
CA VAL A 25 -8.99 11.12 10.81
C VAL A 25 -8.76 11.56 12.26
N ASN A 26 -9.81 11.56 13.09
CA ASN A 26 -9.74 11.92 14.50
C ASN A 26 -8.99 10.91 15.38
N ALA A 27 -8.80 9.68 14.90
CA ALA A 27 -7.99 8.67 15.56
C ALA A 27 -6.48 8.89 15.34
N LEU A 28 -6.11 9.74 14.39
CA LEU A 28 -4.72 10.14 14.17
C LEU A 28 -4.24 11.13 15.25
N PRO A 29 -2.93 11.16 15.56
CA PRO A 29 -2.35 12.27 16.31
C PRO A 29 -2.65 13.63 15.62
N PRO A 30 -3.00 14.69 16.37
CA PRO A 30 -3.57 15.93 15.81
C PRO A 30 -2.79 16.51 14.63
N ILE A 31 -1.46 16.66 14.74
CA ILE A 31 -0.63 17.23 13.64
C ILE A 31 -0.73 16.41 12.35
N ILE A 32 -0.89 15.08 12.48
CA ILE A 32 -1.04 14.18 11.33
C ILE A 32 -2.45 14.30 10.76
N GLY A 33 -3.47 14.33 11.62
CA GLY A 33 -4.87 14.52 11.22
C GLY A 33 -5.08 15.86 10.51
N ASP A 34 -4.60 16.96 11.12
CA ASP A 34 -4.68 18.30 10.55
C ASP A 34 -4.04 18.38 9.15
N MET A 35 -2.89 17.72 8.97
CA MET A 35 -2.23 17.70 7.66
C MET A 35 -3.02 16.87 6.64
N ALA A 36 -3.61 15.75 7.05
CA ALA A 36 -4.45 14.92 6.18
C ALA A 36 -5.68 15.70 5.70
N ASP A 37 -6.38 16.39 6.62
CA ASP A 37 -7.54 17.23 6.31
C ASP A 37 -7.18 18.42 5.42
N ALA A 38 -6.05 19.08 5.69
CA ALA A 38 -5.58 20.21 4.90
C ALA A 38 -5.24 19.79 3.47
N ILE A 39 -4.58 18.64 3.27
CA ILE A 39 -4.31 18.08 1.94
C ILE A 39 -5.62 17.74 1.22
N ALA A 40 -6.54 17.06 1.90
CA ALA A 40 -7.83 16.66 1.32
C ALA A 40 -8.66 17.89 0.89
N THR A 41 -8.71 18.92 1.72
CA THR A 41 -9.37 20.19 1.42
C THR A 41 -8.73 20.89 0.22
N ASN A 42 -7.40 21.02 0.22
CA ASN A 42 -6.67 21.68 -0.87
C ASN A 42 -6.85 20.97 -2.22
N THR A 43 -6.84 19.65 -2.20
CA THR A 43 -6.96 18.83 -3.42
C THR A 43 -8.41 18.52 -3.80
N SER A 44 -9.41 18.81 -2.95
CA SER A 44 -10.79 18.32 -3.06
C SER A 44 -10.82 16.80 -3.27
N THR A 45 -10.13 16.06 -2.40
CA THR A 45 -10.11 14.60 -2.40
C THR A 45 -10.66 14.05 -1.08
N ASP A 46 -10.90 12.75 -1.04
CA ASP A 46 -11.20 12.05 0.22
C ASP A 46 -9.97 12.12 1.15
N VAL A 47 -10.20 12.40 2.43
CA VAL A 47 -9.16 12.44 3.47
C VAL A 47 -8.46 11.09 3.64
N ALA A 48 -9.12 9.99 3.33
CA ALA A 48 -8.58 8.65 3.36
C ALA A 48 -7.27 8.52 2.57
N MET A 49 -7.19 9.14 1.39
CA MET A 49 -5.99 9.10 0.56
C MET A 49 -4.78 9.75 1.25
N ALA A 50 -4.98 10.93 1.83
CA ALA A 50 -3.94 11.65 2.55
C ALA A 50 -3.56 10.94 3.86
N GLY A 51 -4.56 10.54 4.66
CA GLY A 51 -4.36 9.87 5.95
C GLY A 51 -3.61 8.55 5.81
N THR A 52 -4.01 7.69 4.87
CA THR A 52 -3.33 6.42 4.56
C THR A 52 -1.88 6.65 4.11
N SER A 53 -1.66 7.62 3.22
CA SER A 53 -0.32 7.93 2.72
C SER A 53 0.60 8.48 3.81
N ILE A 54 0.09 9.35 4.68
CA ILE A 54 0.85 9.90 5.81
C ILE A 54 1.22 8.80 6.81
N LEU A 55 0.29 7.88 7.14
CA LEU A 55 0.57 6.78 8.07
C LEU A 55 1.75 5.91 7.58
N SER A 56 1.73 5.52 6.31
CA SER A 56 2.83 4.75 5.71
C SER A 56 4.14 5.54 5.72
N ALA A 57 4.11 6.81 5.30
CA ALA A 57 5.31 7.63 5.28
C ALA A 57 5.88 7.86 6.70
N VAL A 58 5.03 8.08 7.71
CA VAL A 58 5.44 8.24 9.11
C VAL A 58 6.01 6.95 9.68
N SER A 59 5.49 5.78 9.28
CA SER A 59 6.02 4.48 9.73
C SER A 59 7.50 4.32 9.41
N TYR A 60 7.94 4.85 8.27
CA TYR A 60 9.36 4.87 7.89
C TYR A 60 10.25 5.52 8.96
N CYS A 61 9.76 6.56 9.64
CA CYS A 61 10.55 7.24 10.67
C CYS A 61 10.92 6.33 11.85
N PHE A 62 10.22 5.23 12.03
CA PHE A 62 10.38 4.31 13.15
C PHE A 62 10.97 2.95 12.74
N SER A 63 10.94 2.64 11.44
CA SER A 63 11.46 1.38 10.91
C SER A 63 12.93 1.20 11.22
N GLY A 64 13.32 0.03 11.74
CA GLY A 64 14.68 -0.29 12.17
C GLY A 64 15.09 0.31 13.53
N VAL A 65 14.24 1.11 14.17
CA VAL A 65 14.49 1.69 15.50
C VAL A 65 13.61 1.06 16.56
N TYR A 66 12.30 0.96 16.29
CA TYR A 66 11.32 0.50 17.27
C TYR A 66 10.53 -0.72 16.79
N ARG A 67 10.20 -1.58 17.77
CA ARG A 67 9.25 -2.68 17.61
C ARG A 67 8.19 -2.62 18.70
N MET A 68 6.94 -2.89 18.35
CA MET A 68 5.89 -3.10 19.33
C MET A 68 5.93 -4.54 19.83
N SER A 69 6.02 -4.73 21.15
CA SER A 69 6.06 -6.02 21.81
C SER A 69 4.75 -6.29 22.54
N ALA A 70 3.92 -7.18 22.00
CA ALA A 70 2.72 -7.63 22.68
C ALA A 70 3.06 -8.63 23.79
N LYS A 71 3.96 -9.57 23.52
CA LYS A 71 4.51 -10.53 24.49
C LYS A 71 5.95 -10.87 24.08
N ARG A 72 6.67 -11.58 24.97
CA ARG A 72 8.10 -11.86 24.81
C ARG A 72 8.48 -12.38 23.42
N ASP A 73 7.66 -13.29 22.88
CA ASP A 73 7.96 -13.98 21.61
C ASP A 73 7.10 -13.45 20.44
N HIS A 74 6.43 -12.32 20.62
CA HIS A 74 5.64 -11.68 19.57
C HIS A 74 5.90 -10.19 19.51
N THR A 75 6.63 -9.77 18.50
CA THR A 75 7.00 -8.37 18.27
C THR A 75 6.80 -7.99 16.81
N GLU A 76 6.28 -6.78 16.58
CA GLU A 76 6.05 -6.24 15.24
C GLU A 76 6.92 -5.01 14.99
N PRO A 77 7.64 -4.92 13.87
CA PRO A 77 8.34 -3.68 13.48
C PRO A 77 7.34 -2.60 13.09
N LEU A 78 7.70 -1.34 13.25
CA LEU A 78 6.81 -0.23 12.90
C LEU A 78 6.92 0.11 11.41
N VAL A 79 6.51 -0.81 10.55
CA VAL A 79 6.51 -0.70 9.09
C VAL A 79 5.07 -0.86 8.59
N LEU A 80 4.59 0.02 7.72
CA LEU A 80 3.29 -0.11 7.07
C LEU A 80 3.45 -0.04 5.55
N ASP A 81 2.84 -1.01 4.88
CA ASP A 81 2.70 -1.03 3.42
C ASP A 81 1.26 -0.64 3.07
N THR A 82 1.08 0.42 2.30
CA THR A 82 -0.23 0.92 1.91
C THR A 82 -0.40 0.96 0.41
N LEU A 83 -1.61 0.65 -0.05
CA LEU A 83 -1.97 0.71 -1.46
C LEU A 83 -3.30 1.44 -1.62
N THR A 84 -3.26 2.63 -2.23
CA THR A 84 -4.43 3.41 -2.58
C THR A 84 -4.88 3.08 -3.99
N ILE A 85 -6.11 2.63 -4.16
CA ILE A 85 -6.70 2.29 -5.46
C ILE A 85 -7.67 3.40 -5.86
N ALA A 86 -7.31 4.16 -6.89
CA ALA A 86 -8.10 5.31 -7.32
C ALA A 86 -8.03 5.52 -8.83
N GLU A 87 -9.17 5.85 -9.43
CA GLU A 87 -9.34 6.11 -10.85
C GLU A 87 -8.41 7.25 -11.35
N PRO A 88 -8.20 7.35 -12.67
CA PRO A 88 -7.61 8.56 -13.25
C PRO A 88 -8.37 9.81 -12.77
N SER A 89 -7.66 10.93 -12.63
CA SER A 89 -8.20 12.22 -12.17
C SER A 89 -8.54 12.30 -10.66
N PHE A 90 -8.26 11.31 -9.85
CA PHE A 90 -8.40 11.38 -8.38
C PHE A 90 -7.34 12.25 -7.69
N LYS A 91 -6.50 12.95 -8.44
CA LYS A 91 -5.44 13.81 -7.90
C LYS A 91 -4.45 13.10 -6.96
N LYS A 92 -4.13 11.83 -7.25
CA LYS A 92 -3.13 11.03 -6.50
C LYS A 92 -1.79 11.75 -6.38
N SER A 93 -1.25 12.23 -7.49
CA SER A 93 0.08 12.86 -7.55
C SER A 93 0.21 14.11 -6.66
N PRO A 94 -0.74 15.06 -6.63
CA PRO A 94 -0.70 16.17 -5.68
C PRO A 94 -0.69 15.73 -4.22
N VAL A 95 -1.52 14.74 -3.84
CA VAL A 95 -1.57 14.22 -2.46
C VAL A 95 -0.22 13.60 -2.07
N ILE A 96 0.28 12.66 -2.87
CA ILE A 96 1.56 11.99 -2.63
C ILE A 96 2.73 12.99 -2.58
N SER A 97 2.72 13.99 -3.48
CA SER A 97 3.76 15.04 -3.50
C SER A 97 3.81 15.84 -2.20
N MET A 98 2.65 16.22 -1.64
CA MET A 98 2.61 16.97 -0.38
C MET A 98 3.07 16.09 0.81
N VAL A 99 2.70 14.83 0.83
CA VAL A 99 3.12 13.89 1.87
C VAL A 99 4.64 13.67 1.86
N LYS A 100 5.25 13.46 0.68
CA LYS A 100 6.68 13.12 0.57
C LYS A 100 7.63 14.31 0.70
N ARG A 101 7.14 15.55 0.50
CA ARG A 101 7.97 16.76 0.48
C ARG A 101 8.91 16.89 1.68
N PRO A 102 8.48 16.77 2.96
CA PRO A 102 9.37 16.97 4.09
C PRO A 102 10.48 15.90 4.17
N TYR A 103 10.26 14.69 3.68
CA TYR A 103 11.27 13.63 3.65
C TYR A 103 12.38 13.92 2.65
N ILE A 104 12.01 14.38 1.45
CA ILE A 104 12.98 14.78 0.41
C ILE A 104 13.77 15.99 0.87
N GLN A 105 13.09 16.99 1.46
CA GLN A 105 13.75 18.20 1.97
C GLN A 105 14.72 17.86 3.10
N PHE A 106 14.34 17.00 4.05
CA PHE A 106 15.24 16.56 5.12
C PHE A 106 16.48 15.87 4.55
N ALA A 107 16.32 14.94 3.59
CA ALA A 107 17.46 14.26 2.98
C ALA A 107 18.41 15.27 2.29
N HIS A 108 17.86 16.25 1.58
CA HIS A 108 18.63 17.33 0.96
C HIS A 108 19.40 18.14 2.00
N ASP A 109 18.71 18.64 3.03
CA ASP A 109 19.31 19.49 4.07
C ASP A 109 20.39 18.74 4.86
N TRP A 110 20.14 17.45 5.16
CA TRP A 110 21.12 16.60 5.81
C TRP A 110 22.36 16.40 4.93
N ASN A 111 22.17 16.13 3.64
CA ASN A 111 23.26 15.92 2.69
C ASN A 111 24.10 17.17 2.51
N GLU A 112 23.49 18.35 2.40
CA GLU A 112 24.23 19.61 2.31
C GLU A 112 25.00 19.93 3.60
N SER A 113 24.40 19.67 4.77
CA SER A 113 25.05 19.87 6.07
C SER A 113 26.24 18.94 6.30
N ASN A 114 26.23 17.73 5.75
CA ASN A 114 27.28 16.73 5.94
C ASN A 114 28.19 16.55 4.69
N LYS A 115 28.03 17.39 3.69
CA LYS A 115 28.68 17.25 2.38
C LYS A 115 30.22 17.17 2.46
N GLN A 116 30.81 17.99 3.29
CA GLN A 116 32.29 18.00 3.47
C GLN A 116 32.79 16.70 4.11
N ASP A 117 32.10 16.20 5.12
CA ASP A 117 32.46 14.94 5.78
C ASP A 117 32.25 13.75 4.85
N ILE A 118 31.18 13.75 4.06
CA ILE A 118 30.93 12.74 3.03
C ILE A 118 32.08 12.72 2.02
N PHE A 119 32.43 13.86 1.46
CA PHE A 119 33.52 13.94 0.49
C PHE A 119 34.88 13.54 1.08
N LYS A 120 35.15 13.92 2.34
CA LYS A 120 36.37 13.50 3.07
C LYS A 120 36.41 11.97 3.20
N SER A 121 35.34 11.34 3.69
CA SER A 121 35.27 9.89 3.84
C SER A 121 35.38 9.16 2.48
N GLN A 122 34.75 9.68 1.42
CA GLN A 122 34.89 9.14 0.08
C GLN A 122 36.33 9.23 -0.45
N ALA A 123 36.99 10.35 -0.22
CA ALA A 123 38.40 10.53 -0.61
C ALA A 123 39.33 9.61 0.17
N GLU A 124 39.10 9.44 1.47
CA GLU A 124 39.86 8.54 2.34
C GLU A 124 39.66 7.07 1.93
N TYR A 125 38.42 6.65 1.68
CA TYR A 125 38.07 5.33 1.16
C TYR A 125 38.82 5.04 -0.16
N LYS A 126 38.73 5.95 -1.12
CA LYS A 126 39.41 5.82 -2.43
C LYS A 126 40.93 5.71 -2.27
N LEU A 127 41.53 6.52 -1.36
CA LEU A 127 42.95 6.50 -1.09
C LEU A 127 43.39 5.15 -0.54
N LEU A 128 42.67 4.62 0.45
CA LEU A 128 42.97 3.32 1.07
C LEU A 128 42.74 2.15 0.14
N GLN A 129 41.67 2.20 -0.68
CA GLN A 129 41.42 1.21 -1.75
C GLN A 129 42.57 1.19 -2.76
N GLY A 130 43.03 2.35 -3.23
CA GLY A 130 44.18 2.44 -4.13
C GLY A 130 45.50 1.91 -3.49
N LYS A 131 45.68 2.12 -2.18
CA LYS A 131 46.82 1.52 -1.44
C LYS A 131 46.70 0.00 -1.35
N LEU A 132 45.48 -0.53 -1.11
CA LEU A 132 45.21 -1.97 -1.06
C LEU A 132 45.51 -2.63 -2.41
N GLU A 133 44.97 -2.10 -3.51
CA GLU A 133 45.23 -2.59 -4.84
C GLU A 133 46.75 -2.55 -5.23
N ALA A 134 47.44 -1.51 -4.82
CA ALA A 134 48.90 -1.40 -5.03
C ALA A 134 49.67 -2.40 -4.18
N LEU A 135 49.19 -2.67 -2.97
CA LEU A 135 49.83 -3.64 -2.04
C LEU A 135 49.67 -5.06 -2.57
N GLU A 136 48.47 -5.45 -2.98
CA GLU A 136 48.14 -6.80 -3.54
C GLU A 136 48.96 -7.16 -4.80
N LYS A 137 49.45 -6.17 -5.55
CA LYS A 137 50.31 -6.36 -6.74
C LYS A 137 51.75 -6.60 -6.41
N LYS A 138 52.23 -6.40 -5.16
CA LYS A 138 53.63 -6.61 -4.76
C LYS A 138 53.89 -8.08 -4.44
N LYS A 139 55.08 -8.60 -4.77
CA LYS A 139 55.42 -10.01 -4.56
C LYS A 139 55.72 -10.42 -3.12
N ASP A 140 56.09 -9.44 -2.26
CA ASP A 140 56.60 -9.69 -0.87
C ASP A 140 55.63 -9.09 0.16
N VAL A 141 54.31 -9.28 -0.03
CA VAL A 141 53.29 -8.78 0.88
C VAL A 141 52.84 -9.86 1.85
N THR A 142 52.69 -9.48 3.10
CA THR A 142 52.17 -10.39 4.14
C THR A 142 50.62 -10.27 4.22
N ALA A 143 49.95 -11.37 4.57
CA ALA A 143 48.52 -11.38 4.81
C ALA A 143 48.11 -10.39 5.92
N GLU A 144 48.99 -10.15 6.90
CA GLU A 144 48.80 -9.22 8.00
C GLU A 144 48.69 -7.75 7.53
N GLU A 145 49.56 -7.35 6.56
CA GLU A 145 49.54 -6.00 6.00
C GLU A 145 48.24 -5.74 5.20
N ILE A 146 47.77 -6.74 4.45
CA ILE A 146 46.50 -6.67 3.73
C ILE A 146 45.33 -6.57 4.71
N ALA A 147 45.30 -7.44 5.73
CA ALA A 147 44.24 -7.47 6.74
C ALA A 147 44.18 -6.16 7.54
N LYS A 148 45.32 -5.54 7.85
CA LYS A 148 45.37 -4.26 8.52
C LYS A 148 44.71 -3.17 7.67
N LEU A 149 45.04 -3.10 6.39
CA LEU A 149 44.51 -2.07 5.50
C LEU A 149 42.99 -2.30 5.21
N GLN A 150 42.58 -3.56 5.12
CA GLN A 150 41.15 -3.91 5.03
C GLN A 150 40.38 -3.49 6.31
N THR A 151 41.00 -3.63 7.47
CA THR A 151 40.40 -3.16 8.74
C THR A 151 40.31 -1.62 8.77
N GLU A 152 41.34 -0.91 8.30
CA GLU A 152 41.27 0.56 8.17
C GLU A 152 40.16 1.01 7.25
N ILE A 153 39.97 0.35 6.09
CA ILE A 153 38.90 0.60 5.15
C ILE A 153 37.52 0.34 5.80
N SER A 154 37.38 -0.75 6.55
CA SER A 154 36.10 -1.10 7.20
C SER A 154 35.70 -0.13 8.33
N ASN A 155 36.68 0.61 8.89
CA ASN A 155 36.44 1.60 9.93
C ASN A 155 36.07 2.99 9.37
N ILE A 156 36.13 3.21 8.06
CA ILE A 156 35.67 4.46 7.45
C ILE A 156 34.14 4.54 7.59
N PRO A 157 33.61 5.65 8.15
CA PRO A 157 32.17 5.83 8.23
C PRO A 157 31.49 5.73 6.85
N PRO A 158 30.23 5.23 6.78
CA PRO A 158 29.48 5.22 5.53
C PRO A 158 29.46 6.59 4.87
N SER A 159 29.92 6.69 3.63
CA SER A 159 30.26 7.94 2.95
C SER A 159 29.30 8.29 1.81
N ASN A 160 28.12 7.69 1.79
CA ASN A 160 27.14 7.94 0.74
C ASN A 160 26.15 9.04 1.12
N PHE A 161 25.71 9.78 0.09
CA PHE A 161 24.58 10.69 0.27
C PHE A 161 23.35 9.91 0.69
N ARG A 162 22.69 10.38 1.73
CA ARG A 162 21.51 9.74 2.28
C ARG A 162 20.33 9.81 1.30
N ARG A 163 19.72 8.68 1.04
CA ARG A 163 18.49 8.57 0.26
C ARG A 163 17.38 8.03 1.15
N ILE A 164 16.29 8.80 1.31
CA ILE A 164 15.15 8.44 2.15
C ILE A 164 14.05 7.81 1.30
N ALA A 165 13.69 8.48 0.20
CA ALA A 165 12.54 8.12 -0.61
C ALA A 165 12.94 7.65 -2.02
N VAL A 166 12.19 6.68 -2.54
CA VAL A 166 12.28 6.19 -3.91
C VAL A 166 10.89 6.11 -4.53
N ASP A 167 10.76 6.45 -5.82
CA ASP A 167 9.50 6.38 -6.56
C ASP A 167 9.44 5.13 -7.46
N ASP A 168 10.47 4.92 -8.27
CA ASP A 168 10.64 3.78 -9.15
C ASP A 168 12.03 3.19 -8.97
N ILE A 169 12.12 1.87 -8.86
CA ILE A 169 13.37 1.18 -8.60
C ILE A 169 13.32 -0.25 -9.12
N THR A 170 14.43 -0.72 -9.69
CA THR A 170 14.59 -2.12 -10.04
C THR A 170 14.99 -2.96 -8.81
N PRO A 171 14.72 -4.28 -8.80
CA PRO A 171 15.14 -5.15 -7.69
C PRO A 171 16.62 -5.05 -7.35
N GLU A 172 17.48 -4.94 -8.35
CA GLU A 172 18.94 -4.83 -8.18
C GLU A 172 19.34 -3.51 -7.54
N SER A 173 18.73 -2.41 -7.97
CA SER A 173 18.97 -1.08 -7.36
C SER A 173 18.40 -1.01 -5.96
N LEU A 174 17.29 -1.67 -5.67
CA LEU A 174 16.72 -1.73 -4.33
C LEU A 174 17.65 -2.42 -3.34
N VAL A 175 18.25 -3.57 -3.73
CA VAL A 175 19.26 -4.25 -2.88
C VAL A 175 20.39 -3.29 -2.54
N HIS A 176 20.94 -2.58 -3.54
CA HIS A 176 22.04 -1.63 -3.32
C HIS A 176 21.63 -0.46 -2.42
N GLN A 177 20.45 0.11 -2.65
CA GLN A 177 19.96 1.21 -1.82
C GLN A 177 19.71 0.79 -0.35
N LEU A 178 19.23 -0.45 -0.13
CA LEU A 178 19.05 -0.99 1.22
C LEU A 178 20.40 -1.36 1.88
N GLU A 179 21.40 -1.77 1.10
CA GLU A 179 22.77 -1.97 1.59
C GLU A 179 23.38 -0.66 2.11
N GLU A 180 23.19 0.44 1.37
CA GLU A 180 23.73 1.75 1.71
C GLU A 180 22.97 2.45 2.84
N ASN A 181 21.64 2.36 2.84
CA ASN A 181 20.79 3.16 3.74
C ASN A 181 20.12 2.34 4.86
N GLY A 182 20.14 1.02 4.79
CA GLY A 182 19.48 0.11 5.73
C GLY A 182 17.96 0.13 5.65
N THR A 183 17.37 1.31 5.45
CA THR A 183 15.91 1.52 5.41
C THR A 183 15.53 2.45 4.27
N LEU A 184 14.35 2.21 3.64
CA LEU A 184 13.83 3.05 2.56
C LEU A 184 12.33 3.32 2.72
N LEU A 185 11.89 4.49 2.28
CA LEU A 185 10.49 4.84 2.03
C LEU A 185 10.23 4.74 0.53
N MET A 186 9.45 3.77 0.11
CA MET A 186 8.93 3.71 -1.24
C MET A 186 7.61 4.46 -1.30
N ILE A 187 7.58 5.57 -2.04
CA ILE A 187 6.40 6.43 -2.12
C ILE A 187 6.18 6.93 -3.54
N SER A 188 5.12 6.42 -4.19
CA SER A 188 4.81 6.71 -5.59
C SER A 188 3.30 6.79 -5.82
N ASP A 189 2.89 7.66 -6.73
CA ASP A 189 1.52 7.77 -7.24
C ASP A 189 1.22 6.77 -8.38
N GLU A 190 2.19 5.94 -8.71
CA GLU A 190 2.08 4.82 -9.65
C GLU A 190 2.66 3.53 -9.05
N ALA A 191 1.91 2.44 -9.11
CA ALA A 191 2.38 1.13 -8.67
C ALA A 191 3.11 0.35 -9.78
N GLY A 192 3.61 1.04 -10.81
CA GLY A 192 4.30 0.42 -11.97
C GLY A 192 5.52 -0.39 -11.57
N MET A 193 6.20 0.00 -10.47
CA MET A 193 7.32 -0.74 -9.92
C MET A 193 6.96 -2.17 -9.49
N LEU A 194 5.74 -2.44 -9.01
CA LEU A 194 5.33 -3.81 -8.68
C LEU A 194 5.37 -4.72 -9.91
N GLY A 195 5.19 -4.15 -11.11
CA GLY A 195 5.42 -4.84 -12.38
C GLY A 195 6.88 -5.28 -12.57
N ASN A 196 7.86 -4.50 -12.07
CA ASN A 196 9.27 -4.87 -12.13
C ASN A 196 9.57 -6.09 -11.26
N PHE A 197 8.91 -6.19 -10.11
CA PHE A 197 9.04 -7.32 -9.19
C PHE A 197 8.21 -8.55 -9.60
N SER A 198 7.18 -8.38 -10.44
CA SER A 198 6.38 -9.49 -10.98
C SER A 198 7.09 -10.30 -12.08
N GLY A 199 8.30 -9.92 -12.47
CA GLY A 199 9.10 -10.63 -13.46
C GLY A 199 9.09 -10.03 -14.87
N ARG A 200 8.58 -8.81 -15.07
CA ARG A 200 8.53 -8.14 -16.39
C ARG A 200 9.89 -8.13 -17.10
N TYR A 201 11.00 -8.08 -16.35
CA TYR A 201 12.37 -8.04 -16.88
C TYR A 201 13.19 -9.33 -16.62
N SER A 202 12.61 -10.34 -15.96
CA SER A 202 13.31 -11.57 -15.55
C SER A 202 12.60 -12.84 -16.01
N ASN A 203 12.23 -12.92 -17.29
CA ASN A 203 11.56 -14.09 -17.88
C ASN A 203 10.32 -14.57 -17.10
N ASN A 204 9.54 -13.64 -16.55
CA ASN A 204 8.36 -13.89 -15.72
C ASN A 204 8.64 -14.62 -14.40
N VAL A 205 9.87 -14.58 -13.88
CA VAL A 205 10.18 -15.10 -12.55
C VAL A 205 10.05 -13.95 -11.52
N PRO A 206 9.03 -13.97 -10.64
CA PRO A 206 8.88 -12.93 -9.62
C PRO A 206 10.03 -12.96 -8.61
N ASN A 207 10.54 -11.79 -8.25
CA ASN A 207 11.53 -11.65 -7.16
C ASN A 207 10.95 -10.82 -6.03
N LEU A 208 10.09 -11.44 -5.21
CA LEU A 208 9.35 -10.78 -4.14
C LEU A 208 10.02 -10.93 -2.76
N ASP A 209 11.03 -11.80 -2.63
CA ASP A 209 11.62 -12.17 -1.35
C ASP A 209 12.13 -10.95 -0.55
N LEU A 210 12.79 -10.00 -1.24
CA LEU A 210 13.27 -8.78 -0.59
C LEU A 210 12.13 -7.91 -0.06
N LEU A 211 11.02 -7.76 -0.81
CA LEU A 211 9.84 -7.01 -0.36
C LEU A 211 9.21 -7.64 0.88
N LEU A 212 9.09 -8.98 0.86
CA LEU A 212 8.50 -9.75 1.96
C LEU A 212 9.36 -9.67 3.23
N LYS A 213 10.69 -9.79 3.08
CA LYS A 213 11.64 -9.72 4.19
C LYS A 213 11.78 -8.32 4.76
N SER A 214 11.78 -7.29 3.91
CA SER A 214 11.88 -5.91 4.36
C SER A 214 10.65 -5.41 5.14
N TRP A 215 9.51 -6.07 5.02
CA TRP A 215 8.33 -5.78 5.83
C TRP A 215 8.50 -6.20 7.30
N ASN A 216 9.30 -7.26 7.58
CA ASN A 216 9.59 -7.77 8.91
C ASN A 216 11.00 -7.42 9.43
N GLY A 217 11.90 -6.93 8.57
CA GLY A 217 13.31 -6.76 8.88
C GLY A 217 14.06 -8.08 8.98
N GLU A 218 13.68 -9.06 8.18
CA GLU A 218 14.35 -10.37 8.12
C GLU A 218 15.61 -10.28 7.27
N THR A 219 16.64 -11.04 7.64
CA THR A 219 17.89 -11.07 6.88
C THR A 219 17.64 -11.53 5.45
N TYR A 220 18.09 -10.74 4.48
CA TYR A 220 18.08 -11.08 3.08
C TYR A 220 19.49 -11.43 2.61
N ILE A 221 19.65 -12.61 2.00
CA ILE A 221 20.90 -13.10 1.43
C ILE A 221 20.68 -13.33 -0.05
N SER A 222 21.54 -12.79 -0.90
CA SER A 222 21.50 -12.95 -2.34
C SER A 222 22.89 -13.28 -2.87
N ASP A 223 23.05 -14.48 -3.42
CA ASP A 223 24.26 -14.92 -4.10
C ASP A 223 24.07 -14.83 -5.62
N ARG A 224 24.79 -13.94 -6.25
CA ARG A 224 24.75 -13.77 -7.71
C ARG A 224 26.15 -13.91 -8.30
N ALA A 225 26.27 -14.71 -9.37
CA ALA A 225 27.54 -14.99 -10.03
C ALA A 225 28.28 -13.71 -10.51
N THR A 226 27.54 -12.63 -10.81
CA THR A 226 28.11 -11.37 -11.34
C THR A 226 28.47 -10.35 -10.28
N ARG A 227 27.95 -10.44 -9.03
CA ARG A 227 28.10 -9.43 -7.97
C ARG A 227 28.59 -9.99 -6.62
N GLY A 228 28.76 -11.31 -6.52
CA GLY A 228 29.08 -11.96 -5.26
C GLY A 228 27.89 -12.08 -4.30
N SER A 229 28.17 -12.38 -3.04
CA SER A 229 27.17 -12.51 -1.96
C SER A 229 26.89 -11.17 -1.32
N ILE A 230 25.60 -10.81 -1.22
CA ILE A 230 25.12 -9.64 -0.50
C ILE A 230 24.27 -10.12 0.67
N VAL A 231 24.56 -9.60 1.86
CA VAL A 231 23.84 -9.91 3.10
C VAL A 231 23.28 -8.61 3.69
N LEU A 232 21.96 -8.43 3.59
CA LEU A 232 21.26 -7.35 4.28
C LEU A 232 20.75 -7.89 5.61
N LYS A 233 21.32 -7.49 6.74
CA LYS A 233 21.00 -8.05 8.06
C LYS A 233 19.58 -7.73 8.51
N LYS A 234 19.16 -6.48 8.37
CA LYS A 234 17.83 -5.97 8.77
C LYS A 234 17.34 -4.90 7.78
N PRO A 235 17.01 -5.28 6.55
CA PRO A 235 16.44 -4.32 5.60
C PRO A 235 15.01 -3.98 6.03
N TYR A 236 14.67 -2.70 6.03
CA TYR A 236 13.29 -2.26 6.25
C TYR A 236 12.83 -1.35 5.11
N MET A 237 11.58 -1.55 4.70
CA MET A 237 10.95 -0.70 3.71
C MET A 237 9.49 -0.46 4.08
N SER A 238 9.12 0.82 4.16
CA SER A 238 7.71 1.22 4.21
C SER A 238 7.26 1.56 2.79
N ILE A 239 6.13 1.02 2.37
CA ILE A 239 5.62 1.16 1.00
C ILE A 239 4.33 1.98 1.01
N CYS A 240 4.32 3.10 0.30
CA CYS A 240 3.16 3.96 0.06
C CYS A 240 2.93 4.08 -1.44
N LEU A 241 2.02 3.30 -1.98
CA LEU A 241 1.74 3.29 -3.41
C LEU A 241 0.31 3.71 -3.69
N ALA A 242 0.10 4.34 -4.84
CA ALA A 242 -1.22 4.49 -5.41
C ALA A 242 -1.25 3.88 -6.81
N CYS A 243 -2.40 3.31 -7.19
CA CYS A 243 -2.57 2.71 -8.51
C CYS A 243 -3.96 2.98 -9.07
N GLN A 244 -4.14 2.63 -10.33
CA GLN A 244 -5.44 2.60 -10.96
C GLN A 244 -6.10 1.23 -10.78
N PRO A 245 -7.44 1.12 -10.79
CA PRO A 245 -8.14 -0.14 -10.59
C PRO A 245 -7.65 -1.28 -11.49
N TYR A 246 -7.36 -1.02 -12.77
CA TYR A 246 -6.89 -2.07 -13.68
C TYR A 246 -5.50 -2.65 -13.28
N VAL A 247 -4.65 -1.83 -12.64
CA VAL A 247 -3.35 -2.30 -12.10
C VAL A 247 -3.61 -3.17 -10.88
N PHE A 248 -4.50 -2.73 -10.00
CA PHE A 248 -4.92 -3.51 -8.84
C PHE A 248 -5.54 -4.85 -9.24
N ASP A 249 -6.46 -4.86 -10.21
CA ASP A 249 -7.07 -6.09 -10.75
C ASP A 249 -6.00 -7.08 -11.24
N SER A 250 -4.95 -6.60 -11.90
CA SER A 250 -3.86 -7.43 -12.34
C SER A 250 -3.00 -7.98 -11.19
N MET A 251 -2.89 -7.23 -10.08
CA MET A 251 -2.15 -7.63 -8.88
C MET A 251 -2.91 -8.66 -8.05
N ILE A 252 -4.18 -8.38 -7.73
CA ILE A 252 -5.00 -9.21 -6.85
C ILE A 252 -5.27 -10.59 -7.48
N ASN A 253 -5.29 -10.67 -8.81
CA ASN A 253 -5.46 -11.91 -9.57
C ASN A 253 -4.13 -12.59 -9.93
N ASN A 254 -2.98 -12.01 -9.57
CA ASN A 254 -1.68 -12.62 -9.82
C ASN A 254 -1.38 -13.70 -8.78
N SER A 255 -1.30 -14.96 -9.23
CA SER A 255 -1.06 -16.13 -8.35
C SER A 255 0.26 -16.04 -7.58
N ALA A 256 1.31 -15.42 -8.15
CA ALA A 256 2.59 -15.23 -7.47
C ALA A 256 2.48 -14.22 -6.31
N PHE A 257 1.73 -13.12 -6.51
CA PHE A 257 1.49 -12.13 -5.45
C PHE A 257 0.61 -12.67 -4.33
N ARG A 258 -0.47 -13.40 -4.67
CA ARG A 258 -1.30 -14.09 -3.67
C ARG A 258 -0.52 -15.19 -2.94
N GLY A 259 0.10 -16.09 -3.69
CA GLY A 259 0.81 -17.24 -3.12
C GLY A 259 2.01 -16.87 -2.26
N SER A 260 2.69 -15.75 -2.54
CA SER A 260 3.78 -15.23 -1.68
C SER A 260 3.28 -14.50 -0.43
N GLY A 261 2.00 -14.14 -0.37
CA GLY A 261 1.43 -13.32 0.69
C GLY A 261 1.84 -11.83 0.61
N LEU A 262 2.30 -11.34 -0.54
CA LEU A 262 2.63 -9.91 -0.72
C LEU A 262 1.37 -9.05 -0.56
N ILE A 263 0.28 -9.41 -1.24
CA ILE A 263 -0.97 -8.67 -1.16
C ILE A 263 -1.57 -8.66 0.25
N ALA A 264 -1.29 -9.68 1.05
CA ALA A 264 -1.75 -9.78 2.44
C ALA A 264 -1.01 -8.84 3.42
N ARG A 265 -0.02 -8.08 2.97
CA ARG A 265 0.75 -7.10 3.74
C ARG A 265 0.30 -5.67 3.50
N PHE A 266 -0.49 -5.43 2.45
CA PHE A 266 -0.97 -4.10 2.16
C PHE A 266 -2.21 -3.72 2.96
N LEU A 267 -2.19 -2.50 3.51
CA LEU A 267 -3.38 -1.80 3.98
C LEU A 267 -3.98 -1.04 2.79
N TYR A 268 -5.19 -1.43 2.41
CA TYR A 268 -5.86 -0.91 1.22
C TYR A 268 -6.63 0.36 1.52
N CYS A 269 -6.74 1.24 0.50
CA CYS A 269 -7.56 2.44 0.56
C CYS A 269 -8.28 2.63 -0.79
N PHE A 270 -9.59 2.61 -0.77
CA PHE A 270 -10.45 2.95 -1.90
C PHE A 270 -11.14 4.29 -1.57
N PRO A 271 -10.54 5.42 -1.94
CA PRO A 271 -11.09 6.72 -1.58
C PRO A 271 -12.41 6.99 -2.30
N VAL A 272 -13.34 7.65 -1.61
CA VAL A 272 -14.61 8.07 -2.20
C VAL A 272 -14.37 9.13 -3.26
N SER A 273 -15.08 9.02 -4.39
CA SER A 273 -14.93 9.94 -5.52
C SER A 273 -15.65 11.26 -5.28
N ASN A 274 -14.92 12.35 -5.37
CA ASN A 274 -15.49 13.71 -5.41
C ASN A 274 -15.55 14.27 -6.85
N ILE A 275 -15.35 13.43 -7.86
CA ILE A 275 -15.40 13.86 -9.28
C ILE A 275 -16.83 14.33 -9.61
N GLY A 276 -16.93 15.51 -10.25
CA GLY A 276 -18.21 16.15 -10.58
C GLY A 276 -18.68 17.18 -9.53
N THR A 277 -18.19 17.11 -8.29
CA THR A 277 -18.54 18.07 -7.21
C THR A 277 -17.38 18.94 -6.77
N ARG A 278 -16.18 18.73 -7.33
CA ARG A 278 -14.96 19.46 -6.98
C ARG A 278 -15.05 20.92 -7.34
N LYS A 279 -14.51 21.77 -6.46
CA LYS A 279 -14.34 23.19 -6.73
C LYS A 279 -12.90 23.48 -7.16
N TYR A 280 -12.71 24.46 -8.02
CA TYR A 280 -11.39 24.93 -8.40
C TYR A 280 -10.78 25.80 -7.29
N ASP A 281 -11.60 26.66 -6.69
CA ASP A 281 -11.21 27.60 -5.62
C ASP A 281 -11.24 26.88 -4.26
N THR A 282 -10.18 26.13 -3.97
CA THR A 282 -9.97 25.44 -2.71
C THR A 282 -8.98 26.18 -1.84
N GLN A 283 -9.09 26.01 -0.52
CA GLN A 283 -8.13 26.60 0.41
C GLN A 283 -6.74 25.97 0.21
N ALA A 284 -5.72 26.81 0.18
CA ALA A 284 -4.34 26.32 0.27
C ALA A 284 -4.10 25.63 1.62
N VAL A 285 -3.17 24.67 1.66
CA VAL A 285 -2.72 24.09 2.95
C VAL A 285 -2.21 25.25 3.82
N PRO A 286 -2.77 25.45 5.03
CA PRO A 286 -2.32 26.53 5.91
C PRO A 286 -0.82 26.36 6.24
N GLU A 287 -0.06 27.45 6.17
CA GLU A 287 1.39 27.44 6.41
C GLU A 287 1.73 26.84 7.76
N ALA A 288 0.97 27.19 8.81
CA ALA A 288 1.18 26.65 10.15
C ALA A 288 1.01 25.13 10.21
N VAL A 289 0.03 24.55 9.49
CA VAL A 289 -0.18 23.09 9.43
C VAL A 289 0.98 22.41 8.71
N SER A 290 1.38 22.95 7.56
CA SER A 290 2.50 22.43 6.78
C SER A 290 3.82 22.49 7.56
N GLU A 291 4.10 23.60 8.24
CA GLU A 291 5.31 23.77 9.04
C GLU A 291 5.32 22.88 10.31
N ASN A 292 4.17 22.69 10.97
CA ASN A 292 4.07 21.78 12.12
C ASN A 292 4.32 20.33 11.68
N TYR A 293 3.73 19.91 10.55
CA TYR A 293 3.98 18.59 9.98
C TYR A 293 5.46 18.42 9.62
N LYS A 294 6.04 19.38 8.91
CA LYS A 294 7.47 19.37 8.58
C LYS A 294 8.36 19.25 9.82
N LYS A 295 8.12 20.06 10.85
CA LYS A 295 8.87 20.03 12.11
C LYS A 295 8.77 18.66 12.79
N LEU A 296 7.57 18.07 12.82
CA LEU A 296 7.37 16.72 13.35
C LEU A 296 8.24 15.72 12.58
N ILE A 297 8.13 15.68 11.24
CA ILE A 297 8.91 14.74 10.42
C ILE A 297 10.42 14.93 10.63
N TYR A 298 10.90 16.18 10.68
CA TYR A 298 12.31 16.48 10.94
C TYR A 298 12.78 15.96 12.31
N LYS A 299 11.94 16.12 13.34
CA LYS A 299 12.21 15.60 14.68
C LYS A 299 12.30 14.07 14.68
N LEU A 300 11.35 13.40 14.04
CA LEU A 300 11.30 11.95 13.96
C LEU A 300 12.47 11.37 13.17
N LEU A 301 12.80 11.96 12.02
CA LEU A 301 13.96 11.57 11.21
C LEU A 301 15.28 11.86 11.92
N GLY A 302 15.38 13.00 12.61
CA GLY A 302 16.53 13.32 13.45
C GLY A 302 16.80 12.25 14.49
N THR A 303 15.76 11.83 15.22
CA THR A 303 15.85 10.72 16.19
C THR A 303 16.26 9.41 15.53
N LYS A 304 15.64 9.06 14.39
CA LYS A 304 15.98 7.84 13.63
C LYS A 304 17.46 7.81 13.24
N PHE A 305 17.97 8.90 12.71
CA PHE A 305 19.31 8.95 12.16
C PHE A 305 20.43 9.21 13.19
N THR A 306 20.07 9.54 14.42
CA THR A 306 21.00 9.56 15.57
C THR A 306 21.03 8.23 16.31
N TYR A 307 20.14 7.31 15.99
CA TYR A 307 20.15 5.97 16.58
C TYR A 307 21.11 5.06 15.80
N HIS A 308 22.20 4.67 16.44
CA HIS A 308 23.27 3.87 15.81
C HIS A 308 23.41 2.46 16.41
N ASP A 309 22.53 2.08 17.35
CA ASP A 309 22.58 0.72 17.92
C ASP A 309 21.98 -0.29 16.92
N GLU A 310 22.57 -1.47 16.78
CA GLU A 310 22.04 -2.58 15.99
C GLU A 310 20.80 -3.23 16.65
N LYS A 311 20.54 -2.94 17.94
CA LYS A 311 19.42 -3.49 18.70
C LYS A 311 18.22 -2.56 18.62
N GLU A 312 17.12 -3.07 18.11
CA GLU A 312 15.86 -2.34 18.12
C GLU A 312 15.32 -2.16 19.54
N LEU A 313 14.60 -1.07 19.75
CA LEU A 313 13.96 -0.70 21.01
C LEU A 313 12.54 -1.25 21.07
N TYR A 314 12.13 -1.78 22.20
CA TYR A 314 10.82 -2.41 22.37
C TYR A 314 9.85 -1.49 23.09
N LEU A 315 8.69 -1.30 22.48
CA LEU A 315 7.53 -0.61 23.05
C LEU A 315 6.61 -1.64 23.69
N HIS A 316 6.01 -1.29 24.81
CA HIS A 316 5.14 -2.20 25.57
C HIS A 316 3.83 -1.53 25.94
N PHE A 317 2.75 -2.30 25.95
CA PHE A 317 1.48 -1.88 26.50
C PHE A 317 1.57 -1.63 28.03
N ASP A 318 0.69 -0.77 28.55
CA ASP A 318 0.30 -0.85 29.95
C ASP A 318 -0.61 -2.07 30.19
N SER A 319 -0.89 -2.37 31.47
CA SER A 319 -1.66 -3.57 31.82
C SER A 319 -3.08 -3.56 31.27
N LYS A 320 -3.71 -2.36 31.18
CA LYS A 320 -5.08 -2.21 30.68
C LYS A 320 -5.14 -2.41 29.18
N ALA A 321 -4.29 -1.72 28.43
CA ALA A 321 -4.21 -1.86 26.98
C ALA A 321 -3.82 -3.28 26.54
N TYR A 322 -2.95 -3.96 27.30
CA TYR A 322 -2.62 -5.35 27.05
C TYR A 322 -3.83 -6.29 27.24
N GLY A 323 -4.58 -6.11 28.32
CA GLY A 323 -5.79 -6.91 28.56
C GLY A 323 -6.82 -6.76 27.43
N GLU A 324 -7.05 -5.52 27.00
CA GLU A 324 -7.96 -5.22 25.88
C GLU A 324 -7.45 -5.78 24.54
N PHE A 325 -6.13 -5.75 24.30
CA PHE A 325 -5.55 -6.37 23.09
C PHE A 325 -5.78 -7.88 23.07
N VAL A 326 -5.59 -8.57 24.20
CA VAL A 326 -5.84 -10.01 24.32
C VAL A 326 -7.31 -10.34 24.11
N ASP A 327 -8.22 -9.57 24.71
CA ASP A 327 -9.66 -9.72 24.53
C ASP A 327 -10.08 -9.46 23.07
N PHE A 328 -9.54 -8.41 22.45
CA PHE A 328 -9.80 -8.09 21.05
C PHE A 328 -9.32 -9.22 20.11
N TYR A 329 -8.11 -9.74 20.34
CA TYR A 329 -7.61 -10.88 19.57
C TYR A 329 -8.54 -12.09 19.69
N ASN A 330 -8.84 -12.51 20.93
CA ASN A 330 -9.57 -13.76 21.18
C ASN A 330 -11.04 -13.69 20.77
N ARG A 331 -11.70 -12.53 20.95
CA ARG A 331 -13.15 -12.39 20.74
C ARG A 331 -13.52 -11.81 19.39
N HIS A 332 -12.60 -11.11 18.72
CA HIS A 332 -12.88 -10.46 17.43
C HIS A 332 -12.00 -11.01 16.31
N ILE A 333 -10.67 -10.94 16.44
CA ILE A 333 -9.78 -11.31 15.33
C ILE A 333 -9.87 -12.78 14.99
N GLU A 334 -9.67 -13.66 15.99
CA GLU A 334 -9.66 -15.10 15.75
C GLU A 334 -10.99 -15.64 15.19
N PRO A 335 -12.18 -15.24 15.74
CA PRO A 335 -13.45 -15.66 15.16
C PRO A 335 -13.69 -15.12 13.74
N MET A 336 -13.24 -13.89 13.41
CA MET A 336 -13.40 -13.32 12.07
C MET A 336 -12.70 -14.14 10.98
N LEU A 337 -11.61 -14.85 11.31
CA LEU A 337 -10.88 -15.68 10.35
C LEU A 337 -11.71 -16.85 9.80
N VAL A 338 -12.76 -17.24 10.48
CA VAL A 338 -13.66 -18.31 10.04
C VAL A 338 -15.05 -17.82 9.68
N THR A 339 -15.32 -16.53 9.80
CA THR A 339 -16.57 -15.84 9.43
C THR A 339 -16.31 -14.82 8.32
N ASP A 340 -16.32 -13.54 8.65
CA ASP A 340 -16.28 -12.42 7.70
C ASP A 340 -15.03 -12.38 6.83
N MET A 341 -13.90 -12.88 7.35
CA MET A 341 -12.61 -12.89 6.66
C MET A 341 -12.20 -14.29 6.19
N ALA A 342 -13.12 -15.25 6.16
CA ALA A 342 -12.83 -16.63 5.76
C ALA A 342 -12.22 -16.73 4.35
N PHE A 343 -12.57 -15.83 3.44
CA PHE A 343 -12.07 -15.76 2.05
C PHE A 343 -10.75 -14.98 1.89
N CYS A 344 -10.33 -14.22 2.90
CA CYS A 344 -9.10 -13.42 2.93
C CYS A 344 -8.25 -13.70 4.21
N LYS A 345 -8.17 -14.99 4.60
CA LYS A 345 -7.46 -15.43 5.82
C LYS A 345 -5.98 -15.04 5.86
N ASP A 346 -5.34 -14.96 4.72
CA ASP A 346 -3.94 -14.55 4.58
C ASP A 346 -3.72 -13.11 5.05
N TRP A 347 -4.65 -12.19 4.77
CA TRP A 347 -4.67 -10.84 5.29
C TRP A 347 -5.13 -10.81 6.75
N GLY A 348 -6.24 -11.46 7.04
CA GLY A 348 -6.82 -11.53 8.39
C GLY A 348 -5.84 -12.05 9.44
N GLY A 349 -5.05 -13.06 9.08
CA GLY A 349 -4.01 -13.61 9.96
C GLY A 349 -2.88 -12.62 10.30
N LYS A 350 -2.72 -11.52 9.54
CA LYS A 350 -1.75 -10.44 9.82
C LYS A 350 -2.38 -9.25 10.54
N TYR A 351 -3.70 -9.19 10.59
CA TYR A 351 -4.42 -8.02 11.10
C TYR A 351 -4.04 -7.64 12.53
N HIS A 352 -3.85 -8.60 13.42
CA HIS A 352 -3.39 -8.32 14.79
C HIS A 352 -2.00 -7.67 14.82
N GLY A 353 -1.11 -8.06 13.90
CA GLY A 353 0.21 -7.44 13.74
C GLY A 353 0.09 -6.00 13.25
N GLU A 354 -0.83 -5.73 12.29
CA GLU A 354 -1.10 -4.37 11.82
C GLU A 354 -1.62 -3.44 12.93
N ILE A 355 -2.50 -3.96 13.81
CA ILE A 355 -2.95 -3.20 15.01
C ILE A 355 -1.76 -2.86 15.91
N LEU A 356 -0.84 -3.81 16.14
CA LEU A 356 0.37 -3.55 16.94
C LEU A 356 1.26 -2.48 16.30
N ARG A 357 1.45 -2.54 14.98
CA ARG A 357 2.24 -1.55 14.23
C ARG A 357 1.60 -0.16 14.34
N LEU A 358 0.29 -0.04 14.14
CA LEU A 358 -0.46 1.20 14.33
C LEU A 358 -0.34 1.74 15.75
N CYS A 359 -0.49 0.89 16.79
CA CYS A 359 -0.27 1.27 18.18
C CYS A 359 1.11 1.89 18.41
N GLY A 360 2.14 1.22 17.93
CA GLY A 360 3.52 1.69 18.08
C GLY A 360 3.77 3.03 17.37
N ILE A 361 3.27 3.18 16.13
CA ILE A 361 3.41 4.41 15.34
C ILE A 361 2.70 5.58 16.02
N ILE A 362 1.42 5.42 16.41
CA ILE A 362 0.64 6.45 17.10
C ILE A 362 1.31 6.83 18.41
N HIS A 363 1.79 5.83 19.16
CA HIS A 363 2.48 6.04 20.43
C HIS A 363 3.76 6.86 20.26
N CYS A 364 4.62 6.48 19.32
CA CYS A 364 5.86 7.21 19.05
C CYS A 364 5.61 8.66 18.63
N VAL A 365 4.59 8.90 17.79
CA VAL A 365 4.20 10.27 17.41
C VAL A 365 3.70 11.05 18.62
N LYS A 366 2.80 10.47 19.43
CA LYS A 366 2.30 11.12 20.68
C LYS A 366 3.45 11.44 21.65
N CYS A 367 4.43 10.53 21.78
CA CYS A 367 5.62 10.77 22.60
C CYS A 367 6.48 11.90 22.04
N ALA A 368 6.71 11.92 20.73
CA ALA A 368 7.48 12.99 20.08
C ALA A 368 6.82 14.37 20.22
N LEU A 369 5.48 14.45 20.18
CA LEU A 369 4.72 15.70 20.38
C LEU A 369 4.80 16.22 21.82
N ASN A 370 5.04 15.34 22.80
CA ASN A 370 5.10 15.67 24.22
C ASN A 370 6.51 15.59 24.82
N ASP A 371 7.56 15.51 23.98
CA ASP A 371 8.96 15.37 24.39
C ASP A 371 9.21 14.21 25.38
N LYS A 372 8.47 13.09 25.19
CA LYS A 372 8.58 11.88 26.00
C LYS A 372 9.39 10.80 25.30
N ASN A 373 10.11 9.99 26.09
CA ASN A 373 10.77 8.80 25.58
C ASN A 373 9.73 7.68 25.33
N PRO A 374 9.56 7.18 24.07
CA PRO A 374 8.57 6.17 23.77
C PRO A 374 8.83 4.81 24.43
N VAL A 375 10.08 4.50 24.78
CA VAL A 375 10.45 3.23 25.46
C VAL A 375 10.09 3.27 26.94
N GLU A 376 10.28 4.41 27.60
CA GLU A 376 9.97 4.60 29.01
C GLU A 376 8.47 4.84 29.24
N THR A 377 7.77 5.31 28.23
CA THR A 377 6.32 5.51 28.27
C THR A 377 5.62 4.23 27.80
N ARG A 378 4.56 3.82 28.51
CA ARG A 378 3.76 2.65 28.08
C ARG A 378 2.68 3.06 27.07
N VAL A 379 2.39 2.16 26.13
CA VAL A 379 1.27 2.33 25.18
C VAL A 379 -0.04 2.14 25.95
N GLY A 380 -0.79 3.22 26.12
CA GLY A 380 -2.05 3.22 26.88
C GLY A 380 -3.27 2.87 26.04
N ILE A 381 -4.39 2.69 26.75
CA ILE A 381 -5.68 2.27 26.17
C ILE A 381 -6.18 3.22 25.08
N ASP A 382 -6.03 4.54 25.23
CA ASP A 382 -6.47 5.51 24.22
C ASP A 382 -5.74 5.36 22.90
N THR A 383 -4.46 4.98 22.95
CA THR A 383 -3.67 4.70 21.76
C THR A 383 -4.12 3.40 21.10
N PHE A 384 -4.44 2.39 21.90
CA PHE A 384 -4.97 1.13 21.41
C PHE A 384 -6.35 1.30 20.74
N CYS A 385 -7.28 2.06 21.37
CA CYS A 385 -8.58 2.37 20.78
C CYS A 385 -8.44 3.09 19.43
N ASN A 386 -7.56 4.10 19.34
CA ASN A 386 -7.29 4.80 18.10
C ASN A 386 -6.74 3.83 17.01
N ALA A 387 -5.86 2.91 17.39
CA ALA A 387 -5.31 1.93 16.48
C ALA A 387 -6.37 0.93 15.98
N ILE A 388 -7.31 0.52 16.85
CA ILE A 388 -8.47 -0.30 16.44
C ILE A 388 -9.34 0.46 15.44
N GLU A 389 -9.69 1.71 15.72
CA GLU A 389 -10.56 2.50 14.85
C GLU A 389 -9.97 2.64 13.44
N ILE A 390 -8.66 2.90 13.34
CA ILE A 390 -7.93 2.92 12.06
C ILE A 390 -7.86 1.52 11.45
N GLY A 391 -7.63 0.50 12.27
CA GLY A 391 -7.57 -0.89 11.83
C GLY A 391 -8.88 -1.40 11.25
N GLU A 392 -10.02 -1.06 11.86
CA GLU A 392 -11.34 -1.42 11.35
C GLU A 392 -11.62 -0.79 9.98
N TYR A 393 -11.20 0.46 9.77
CA TYR A 393 -11.23 1.04 8.43
C TYR A 393 -10.46 0.15 7.43
N PHE A 394 -9.21 -0.20 7.72
CA PHE A 394 -8.40 -1.01 6.82
C PHE A 394 -8.93 -2.45 6.66
N ARG A 395 -9.57 -3.01 7.70
CA ARG A 395 -10.22 -4.32 7.62
C ARG A 395 -11.34 -4.32 6.59
N GLU A 396 -12.21 -3.33 6.61
CA GLU A 396 -13.30 -3.23 5.62
C GLU A 396 -12.77 -2.98 4.21
N GLN A 397 -11.75 -2.13 4.09
CA GLN A 397 -11.08 -1.92 2.81
C GLN A 397 -10.43 -3.21 2.27
N ALA A 398 -9.87 -4.06 3.13
CA ALA A 398 -9.29 -5.33 2.74
C ALA A 398 -10.37 -6.34 2.32
N ILE A 399 -11.47 -6.44 3.07
CA ILE A 399 -12.62 -7.27 2.69
C ILE A 399 -13.10 -6.87 1.29
N TYR A 400 -13.26 -5.57 1.05
CA TYR A 400 -13.64 -5.05 -0.26
C TYR A 400 -12.59 -5.37 -1.34
N ALA A 401 -11.30 -5.14 -1.06
CA ALA A 401 -10.21 -5.44 -1.99
C ALA A 401 -10.21 -6.90 -2.44
N TYR A 402 -10.32 -7.83 -1.49
CA TYR A 402 -10.33 -9.26 -1.79
C TYR A 402 -11.60 -9.71 -2.52
N SER A 403 -12.74 -9.09 -2.24
CA SER A 403 -13.98 -9.36 -2.97
C SER A 403 -13.90 -8.95 -4.45
N LEU A 404 -13.03 -8.01 -4.80
CA LEU A 404 -12.73 -7.65 -6.18
C LEU A 404 -11.82 -8.67 -6.89
N GLY A 405 -10.99 -9.40 -6.14
CA GLY A 405 -10.05 -10.38 -6.69
C GLY A 405 -10.67 -11.71 -7.13
N ASP A 406 -11.84 -12.07 -6.61
CA ASP A 406 -12.55 -13.30 -6.97
C ASP A 406 -13.58 -13.12 -8.10
N ILE A 407 -13.44 -12.04 -8.89
CA ILE A 407 -14.34 -11.74 -9.98
C ILE A 407 -14.12 -12.73 -11.11
N ASP A 408 -15.13 -13.54 -11.37
CA ASP A 408 -15.12 -14.43 -12.52
C ASP A 408 -15.22 -13.63 -13.83
N LEU A 409 -14.82 -14.27 -14.92
CA LEU A 409 -14.91 -13.67 -16.25
C LEU A 409 -16.35 -13.31 -16.63
N GLY A 410 -17.36 -13.98 -16.04
CA GLY A 410 -18.78 -13.72 -16.21
C GLY A 410 -19.15 -12.33 -15.71
N THR A 411 -18.71 -11.96 -14.50
CA THR A 411 -18.94 -10.62 -13.91
C THR A 411 -18.31 -9.52 -14.77
N VAL A 412 -17.07 -9.69 -15.23
CA VAL A 412 -16.40 -8.71 -16.13
C VAL A 412 -17.18 -8.52 -17.44
N LYS A 413 -17.70 -9.60 -18.01
CA LYS A 413 -18.53 -9.55 -19.21
C LYS A 413 -19.86 -8.86 -18.95
N ALA A 414 -20.52 -9.17 -17.82
CA ALA A 414 -21.78 -8.56 -17.41
C ALA A 414 -21.67 -7.05 -17.25
N GLU A 415 -20.61 -6.56 -16.55
CA GLU A 415 -20.31 -5.13 -16.42
C GLU A 415 -20.10 -4.43 -17.74
N ARG A 416 -19.39 -5.08 -18.66
CA ARG A 416 -19.21 -4.51 -20.00
C ARG A 416 -20.53 -4.34 -20.73
N VAL A 417 -21.44 -5.30 -20.62
CA VAL A 417 -22.78 -5.20 -21.21
C VAL A 417 -23.56 -4.05 -20.56
N LEU A 418 -23.55 -3.94 -19.22
CA LEU A 418 -24.23 -2.87 -18.50
C LEU A 418 -23.67 -1.49 -18.85
N ASN A 419 -22.35 -1.34 -18.92
CA ASN A 419 -21.71 -0.09 -19.31
C ASN A 419 -22.10 0.33 -20.73
N LYS A 420 -22.26 -0.65 -21.64
CA LYS A 420 -22.71 -0.37 -23.00
C LYS A 420 -24.18 0.03 -23.04
N ILE A 421 -25.03 -0.64 -22.25
CA ILE A 421 -26.44 -0.30 -22.09
C ILE A 421 -26.59 1.12 -21.55
N ARG A 422 -25.88 1.48 -20.47
CA ARG A 422 -25.88 2.83 -19.87
C ARG A 422 -25.40 3.89 -20.85
N SER A 423 -24.23 3.69 -21.47
CA SER A 423 -23.62 4.67 -22.38
C SER A 423 -24.45 4.94 -23.65
N LYS A 424 -25.34 4.01 -24.03
CA LYS A 424 -26.24 4.13 -25.19
C LYS A 424 -27.69 4.42 -24.81
N GLY A 425 -28.01 4.51 -23.51
CA GLY A 425 -29.36 4.74 -23.03
C GLY A 425 -30.38 3.66 -23.45
N VAL A 426 -29.91 2.42 -23.61
CA VAL A 426 -30.73 1.32 -24.11
C VAL A 426 -31.73 0.88 -23.05
N ARG A 427 -33.02 1.03 -23.32
CA ARG A 427 -34.10 0.55 -22.44
C ARG A 427 -34.71 -0.79 -22.90
N GLU A 428 -34.71 -1.00 -24.19
CA GLU A 428 -35.18 -2.26 -24.81
C GLU A 428 -34.39 -2.49 -26.10
N ILE A 429 -34.01 -3.76 -26.37
CA ILE A 429 -33.20 -4.13 -27.54
C ILE A 429 -33.35 -5.62 -27.85
N ARG A 430 -33.14 -6.05 -29.11
CA ARG A 430 -32.97 -7.46 -29.43
C ARG A 430 -31.63 -7.97 -28.94
N GLN A 431 -31.58 -9.17 -28.33
CA GLN A 431 -30.36 -9.76 -27.78
C GLN A 431 -29.22 -9.82 -28.81
N ASN A 432 -29.50 -10.18 -30.05
CA ASN A 432 -28.50 -10.22 -31.11
C ASN A 432 -27.93 -8.84 -31.47
N ASP A 433 -28.75 -7.79 -31.37
CA ASP A 433 -28.27 -6.43 -31.66
C ASP A 433 -27.43 -5.89 -30.46
N LEU A 434 -27.81 -6.25 -29.24
CA LEU A 434 -27.02 -5.98 -28.05
C LEU A 434 -25.67 -6.71 -28.11
N TYR A 435 -25.64 -7.96 -28.54
CA TYR A 435 -24.40 -8.70 -28.77
C TYR A 435 -23.48 -7.99 -29.77
N LYS A 436 -24.02 -7.51 -30.91
CA LYS A 436 -23.25 -6.75 -31.89
C LYS A 436 -22.66 -5.48 -31.27
N LEU A 437 -23.41 -4.75 -30.45
CA LEU A 437 -22.97 -3.54 -29.75
C LEU A 437 -21.85 -3.83 -28.73
N CYS A 438 -21.87 -5.01 -28.08
CA CYS A 438 -20.94 -5.42 -27.07
C CYS A 438 -19.75 -6.23 -27.61
N ARG A 439 -19.78 -6.60 -28.91
CA ARG A 439 -18.78 -7.49 -29.52
C ARG A 439 -17.35 -6.98 -29.30
N CYS A 440 -16.53 -7.83 -28.67
CA CYS A 440 -15.11 -7.61 -28.42
C CYS A 440 -14.45 -8.97 -28.12
N THR A 441 -13.14 -8.96 -27.88
CA THR A 441 -12.34 -10.16 -27.58
C THR A 441 -12.77 -10.91 -26.31
N LEU A 442 -13.52 -10.28 -25.42
CA LEU A 442 -14.05 -10.92 -24.19
C LEU A 442 -15.13 -11.97 -24.48
N PHE A 443 -15.90 -11.81 -25.57
CA PHE A 443 -16.94 -12.76 -25.95
C PHE A 443 -16.45 -13.70 -27.05
N LYS A 444 -16.32 -14.98 -26.73
CA LYS A 444 -15.88 -16.00 -27.68
C LYS A 444 -16.89 -16.21 -28.82
N ASN A 445 -18.18 -16.24 -28.48
CA ASN A 445 -19.27 -16.46 -29.41
C ASN A 445 -20.63 -15.98 -28.82
N ALA A 446 -21.72 -16.19 -29.55
CA ALA A 446 -23.05 -15.78 -29.09
C ALA A 446 -23.58 -16.61 -27.90
N ALA A 447 -23.12 -17.84 -27.70
CA ALA A 447 -23.51 -18.66 -26.55
C ALA A 447 -22.88 -18.11 -25.26
N ASP A 448 -21.60 -17.78 -25.29
CA ASP A 448 -20.88 -17.13 -24.18
C ASP A 448 -21.51 -15.77 -23.80
N PHE A 449 -22.01 -15.01 -24.77
CA PHE A 449 -22.83 -13.82 -24.50
C PHE A 449 -24.19 -14.17 -23.87
N GLY A 450 -24.79 -15.31 -24.26
CA GLY A 450 -26.03 -15.83 -23.68
C GLY A 450 -25.88 -16.10 -22.19
N GLU A 451 -24.81 -16.77 -21.76
CA GLU A 451 -24.48 -17.02 -20.34
C GLU A 451 -24.34 -15.72 -19.54
N THR A 452 -23.73 -14.70 -20.13
CA THR A 452 -23.66 -13.36 -19.51
C THR A 452 -25.07 -12.73 -19.36
N MET A 453 -25.96 -12.94 -20.33
CA MET A 453 -27.31 -12.43 -20.23
C MET A 453 -28.14 -13.21 -19.21
N ASP A 454 -27.88 -14.51 -19.01
CA ASP A 454 -28.49 -15.32 -17.95
C ASP A 454 -28.15 -14.73 -16.57
N MET A 455 -26.85 -14.42 -16.34
CA MET A 455 -26.37 -13.76 -15.12
C MET A 455 -27.03 -12.39 -14.91
N LEU A 456 -27.09 -11.55 -15.93
CA LEU A 456 -27.72 -10.22 -15.82
C LEU A 456 -29.23 -10.30 -15.52
N GLU A 457 -29.90 -11.35 -15.98
CA GLU A 457 -31.32 -11.60 -15.68
C GLU A 457 -31.49 -12.09 -14.24
N GLU A 458 -30.66 -13.02 -13.77
CA GLU A 458 -30.62 -13.52 -12.39
C GLU A 458 -30.42 -12.40 -11.39
N TYR A 459 -29.48 -11.46 -11.69
CA TYR A 459 -29.17 -10.29 -10.85
C TYR A 459 -30.19 -9.15 -10.99
N GLY A 460 -31.25 -9.31 -11.83
CA GLY A 460 -32.35 -8.37 -11.95
C GLY A 460 -32.08 -7.13 -12.81
N TYR A 461 -30.97 -7.11 -13.57
CA TYR A 461 -30.63 -6.02 -14.48
C TYR A 461 -31.43 -5.99 -15.78
N VAL A 462 -31.83 -7.16 -16.26
CA VAL A 462 -32.58 -7.32 -17.50
C VAL A 462 -33.68 -8.37 -17.34
N ARG A 463 -34.63 -8.36 -18.25
CA ARG A 463 -35.61 -9.46 -18.45
C ARG A 463 -35.63 -9.80 -19.91
N ARG A 464 -35.73 -11.09 -20.23
CA ARG A 464 -35.78 -11.59 -21.60
C ARG A 464 -37.14 -12.19 -21.91
N SER A 465 -37.66 -11.87 -23.06
CA SER A 465 -38.88 -12.42 -23.59
C SER A 465 -38.67 -12.95 -25.01
N ALA A 466 -39.26 -14.10 -25.33
CA ALA A 466 -39.23 -14.65 -26.67
C ALA A 466 -40.47 -14.19 -27.46
N GLU A 467 -40.22 -13.57 -28.61
CA GLU A 467 -41.27 -13.14 -29.54
C GLU A 467 -41.13 -13.87 -30.89
N LYS A 468 -42.24 -14.07 -31.60
CA LYS A 468 -42.21 -14.57 -32.98
C LYS A 468 -41.87 -13.40 -33.92
N GLY A 469 -40.68 -13.48 -34.54
CA GLY A 469 -40.30 -12.51 -35.58
C GLY A 469 -41.03 -12.73 -36.91
N THR A 470 -40.87 -11.80 -37.85
CA THR A 470 -41.51 -11.76 -39.17
C THR A 470 -41.30 -13.01 -40.03
N ASN A 471 -40.29 -13.85 -39.74
CA ASN A 471 -39.97 -15.09 -40.45
C ASN A 471 -40.22 -16.35 -39.61
N ASN A 472 -41.12 -16.31 -38.65
CA ASN A 472 -41.45 -17.40 -37.72
C ASN A 472 -40.26 -17.90 -36.87
N LYS A 473 -39.11 -17.15 -36.82
CA LYS A 473 -37.97 -17.44 -35.96
C LYS A 473 -38.17 -16.73 -34.62
N ASN A 474 -37.87 -17.42 -33.52
CA ASN A 474 -37.88 -16.81 -32.19
C ASN A 474 -36.84 -15.71 -32.11
N VAL A 475 -37.25 -14.51 -31.69
CA VAL A 475 -36.40 -13.36 -31.41
C VAL A 475 -36.45 -13.08 -29.92
N ILE A 476 -35.31 -13.05 -29.28
CA ILE A 476 -35.21 -12.70 -27.84
C ILE A 476 -35.13 -11.19 -27.72
N ARG A 477 -36.10 -10.59 -27.03
CA ARG A 477 -36.06 -9.20 -26.59
C ARG A 477 -35.52 -9.09 -25.19
N VAL A 478 -34.73 -8.03 -24.93
CA VAL A 478 -34.13 -7.70 -23.67
C VAL A 478 -34.71 -6.37 -23.20
N ALA A 479 -35.48 -6.38 -22.13
CA ALA A 479 -35.93 -5.19 -21.41
C ALA A 479 -34.94 -4.90 -20.27
N VAL A 480 -34.52 -3.67 -20.17
CA VAL A 480 -33.54 -3.22 -19.16
C VAL A 480 -34.26 -2.63 -17.96
N ASN A 481 -33.81 -2.96 -16.76
CA ASN A 481 -34.37 -2.44 -15.52
C ASN A 481 -34.29 -0.90 -15.49
N PRO A 482 -35.43 -0.19 -15.40
CA PRO A 482 -35.44 1.29 -15.41
C PRO A 482 -34.65 1.92 -14.26
N LEU A 483 -34.52 1.23 -13.13
CA LEU A 483 -33.80 1.70 -11.96
C LEU A 483 -32.30 1.88 -12.22
N LEU A 484 -31.76 1.28 -13.30
CA LEU A 484 -30.37 1.48 -13.76
C LEU A 484 -30.06 2.92 -14.22
N PHE A 485 -31.07 3.71 -14.52
CA PHE A 485 -30.94 5.05 -15.07
C PHE A 485 -31.34 6.15 -14.07
N ASN A 486 -31.71 5.78 -12.85
CA ASN A 486 -32.18 6.69 -11.80
C ASN A 486 -31.08 7.08 -10.78
N SER A 487 -29.79 6.83 -11.12
CA SER A 487 -28.63 7.21 -10.31
C SER A 487 -27.91 8.41 -10.89
#